data_70216892832d2e8991b0cfc07066ad3e
#
_entry.id   70216892832d2e8991b0cfc07066ad3e
#
_cell.length_a   1.000
_cell.length_b   1.000
_cell.length_c   1.000
_cell.angle_alpha   90.00
_cell.angle_beta   90.00
_cell.angle_gamma   90.00
#
_symmetry.space_group_name_H-M   'P 1'
#
loop_
_entity.id
_entity.type
_entity.pdbx_description
1 polymer ?
#
loop_
_entity_poly.entity_id
_entity_poly.type
_entity_poly.pdbx_seq_one_letter_code
_entity_poly.pdbx_strand_id
1 'polypeptide(L)'
;MKTPAPYIHSATNRNNRTTALLRLTGALALYICFGLLTEYAYARKDEPEPLESTIGAVWLLPENGSYVNALLLETDVSFDVSGIVARATVKQRFRNTGSLWAEGIYVFPLPENAAVDHFRLHIGERQIEGQIQERALAKKTYENAKTQGRQAGLVEQQRANVFKTALANIAPGEEITVEIEYQQTLDYKDGSYRLRFPMVIGPRFSLFNNSPDQHINDTDVSTLTAEARVNPVYLHVSLDAGTPLENIVSTYHDIDIKQTDAHRYSIALVAEKVFANRDFELVWIPELGHEPQSVVFTEQHRGYEYALISVLPPGMESLGQQLLPRDVVFILDVSGSMSGTSIEQARASLIQALNRLKAQDRFNIIWFNDRTERLYPRTMPATTDNIGYASGIVGKLQADGGTVMKPALALALSAQPGLSRVRQIIFLTDGNVDNEQELFGLIKQHLGDNRLFTVGI
;
A
#
# COMPACT_ATOMS: atom_id res chain seq x y z
N MET A 1 -11.58 84.07 0.95
CA MET A 1 -10.98 85.04 0.02
C MET A 1 -10.50 84.30 -1.24
N LYS A 2 -11.13 84.60 -2.35
CA LYS A 2 -10.63 84.57 -3.75
C LYS A 2 -10.03 83.25 -4.29
N THR A 3 -10.82 82.56 -5.03
CA THR A 3 -10.50 81.87 -6.33
C THR A 3 -9.72 82.78 -7.29
N PRO A 4 -8.98 82.29 -8.31
CA PRO A 4 -9.61 81.93 -9.57
C PRO A 4 -8.97 80.70 -10.28
N ALA A 5 -9.80 80.07 -11.14
CA ALA A 5 -9.45 79.24 -12.29
C ALA A 5 -9.24 80.21 -13.53
N PRO A 6 -9.06 79.69 -14.75
CA PRO A 6 -8.52 78.50 -15.38
C PRO A 6 -7.52 78.86 -16.52
N TYR A 7 -6.88 77.84 -17.16
CA TYR A 7 -6.49 77.95 -18.58
C TYR A 7 -6.39 76.59 -19.27
N ILE A 8 -7.07 76.51 -20.41
CA ILE A 8 -7.10 75.42 -21.37
C ILE A 8 -5.88 75.56 -22.30
N HIS A 9 -5.16 74.49 -22.59
CA HIS A 9 -4.47 74.33 -23.87
C HIS A 9 -4.50 72.94 -24.40
N SER A 10 -5.01 72.80 -25.62
CA SER A 10 -5.03 71.64 -26.49
C SER A 10 -3.64 71.26 -26.98
N ALA A 11 -3.35 69.95 -26.99
CA ALA A 11 -2.25 69.39 -27.82
C ALA A 11 -2.62 67.97 -28.28
N THR A 12 -3.15 67.94 -29.47
CA THR A 12 -2.88 67.02 -30.59
C THR A 12 -2.38 65.58 -30.29
N ASN A 13 -3.25 64.73 -30.61
CA ASN A 13 -3.21 63.33 -31.03
C ASN A 13 -1.95 62.98 -31.88
N ARG A 14 -0.95 62.28 -31.26
CA ARG A 14 0.08 61.51 -31.97
C ARG A 14 0.62 60.43 -31.04
N ASN A 15 -0.08 59.32 -30.86
CA ASN A 15 0.50 58.07 -30.30
C ASN A 15 -0.40 56.82 -30.45
N ASN A 16 -1.22 56.75 -31.53
CA ASN A 16 -2.08 55.54 -31.75
C ASN A 16 -1.44 54.44 -32.63
N ARG A 17 -0.21 54.62 -33.13
CA ARG A 17 0.46 53.56 -33.93
C ARG A 17 1.45 52.71 -33.16
N THR A 18 2.05 53.19 -32.11
CA THR A 18 3.00 52.46 -31.25
C THR A 18 2.31 51.49 -30.27
N THR A 19 1.14 51.85 -29.78
CA THR A 19 0.32 50.97 -28.91
C THR A 19 -0.34 49.82 -29.65
N ALA A 20 -0.62 49.94 -30.93
CA ALA A 20 -1.16 48.83 -31.74
C ALA A 20 -0.07 47.81 -32.08
N LEU A 21 1.17 48.24 -32.37
CA LEU A 21 2.29 47.32 -32.60
C LEU A 21 2.72 46.53 -31.32
N LEU A 22 2.70 47.19 -30.16
CA LEU A 22 3.00 46.53 -28.88
C LEU A 22 1.94 45.50 -28.45
N ARG A 23 0.68 45.72 -28.83
CA ARG A 23 -0.41 44.78 -28.58
C ARG A 23 -0.36 43.58 -29.53
N LEU A 24 0.05 43.77 -30.80
CA LEU A 24 0.21 42.67 -31.75
C LEU A 24 1.43 41.77 -31.41
N THR A 25 2.57 42.37 -30.99
CA THR A 25 3.76 41.59 -30.58
C THR A 25 3.54 40.85 -29.26
N GLY A 26 2.80 41.44 -28.32
CA GLY A 26 2.39 40.77 -27.08
C GLY A 26 1.45 39.59 -27.29
N ALA A 27 0.47 39.74 -28.18
CA ALA A 27 -0.47 38.65 -28.53
C ALA A 27 0.21 37.53 -29.30
N LEU A 28 1.16 37.84 -30.20
CA LEU A 28 1.96 36.81 -30.91
C LEU A 28 2.91 36.05 -29.97
N ALA A 29 3.55 36.77 -29.03
CA ALA A 29 4.40 36.12 -28.01
C ALA A 29 3.58 35.22 -27.05
N LEU A 30 2.36 35.62 -26.67
CA LEU A 30 1.46 34.79 -25.86
C LEU A 30 0.98 33.56 -26.65
N TYR A 31 0.71 33.69 -27.96
CA TYR A 31 0.30 32.57 -28.80
C TYR A 31 1.43 31.56 -29.04
N ILE A 32 2.67 32.04 -29.20
CA ILE A 32 3.87 31.18 -29.31
C ILE A 32 4.19 30.49 -27.97
N CYS A 33 4.07 31.19 -26.84
CA CYS A 33 4.21 30.57 -25.51
C CYS A 33 3.08 29.57 -25.20
N PHE A 34 1.85 29.83 -25.64
CA PHE A 34 0.74 28.89 -25.45
C PHE A 34 0.87 27.67 -26.39
N GLY A 35 1.37 27.87 -27.62
CA GLY A 35 1.67 26.78 -28.57
C GLY A 35 2.80 25.87 -28.07
N LEU A 36 3.86 26.46 -27.51
CA LEU A 36 4.97 25.69 -26.91
C LEU A 36 4.56 24.98 -25.60
N LEU A 37 3.65 25.55 -24.81
CA LEU A 37 3.10 24.91 -23.63
C LEU A 37 2.14 23.78 -23.97
N THR A 38 1.42 23.86 -25.09
CA THR A 38 0.56 22.76 -25.57
C THR A 38 1.37 21.62 -26.18
N GLU A 39 2.49 21.87 -26.87
CA GLU A 39 3.38 20.82 -27.32
C GLU A 39 4.12 20.13 -26.14
N TYR A 40 4.52 20.89 -25.11
CA TYR A 40 5.07 20.28 -23.88
C TYR A 40 4.02 19.50 -23.06
N ALA A 41 2.75 19.85 -23.14
CA ALA A 41 1.66 19.12 -22.51
C ALA A 41 1.24 17.86 -23.31
N TYR A 42 1.46 17.86 -24.64
CA TYR A 42 1.15 16.71 -25.50
C TYR A 42 2.21 15.59 -25.45
N ALA A 43 3.47 15.90 -25.13
CA ALA A 43 4.55 14.91 -25.02
C ALA A 43 4.49 14.05 -23.74
N ARG A 44 3.50 14.28 -22.86
CA ARG A 44 3.36 13.56 -21.58
C ARG A 44 2.12 12.65 -21.53
N LYS A 45 1.47 12.40 -22.67
CA LYS A 45 0.14 11.80 -22.69
C LYS A 45 0.05 10.30 -22.93
N ASP A 46 1.17 9.62 -23.16
CA ASP A 46 1.16 8.20 -23.51
C ASP A 46 2.14 7.34 -22.70
N GLU A 47 2.47 7.71 -21.44
CA GLU A 47 2.99 6.69 -20.53
C GLU A 47 1.83 5.75 -20.22
N PRO A 48 1.96 4.43 -20.49
CA PRO A 48 0.94 3.49 -20.05
C PRO A 48 0.82 3.60 -18.55
N GLU A 49 -0.38 3.95 -18.07
CA GLU A 49 -0.67 3.71 -16.67
C GLU A 49 -0.42 2.23 -16.41
N PRO A 50 0.18 1.87 -15.27
CA PRO A 50 0.40 0.47 -14.91
C PRO A 50 -0.95 -0.16 -14.56
N LEU A 51 -1.79 -0.33 -15.56
CA LEU A 51 -3.04 -1.07 -15.53
C LEU A 51 -2.70 -2.52 -15.86
N GLU A 52 -2.98 -3.42 -14.93
CA GLU A 52 -3.03 -4.86 -15.16
C GLU A 52 -1.68 -5.55 -15.41
N SER A 53 -0.70 -5.37 -14.53
CA SER A 53 0.46 -6.24 -14.54
C SER A 53 0.34 -7.31 -13.46
N THR A 54 0.29 -8.54 -13.86
CA THR A 54 0.64 -9.72 -13.05
C THR A 54 2.08 -9.53 -12.52
N ILE A 55 2.53 -10.23 -11.50
CA ILE A 55 3.86 -10.32 -10.82
C ILE A 55 5.00 -9.38 -11.27
N GLY A 56 4.86 -8.52 -12.22
CA GLY A 56 5.87 -7.70 -12.90
C GLY A 56 5.74 -7.81 -14.41
N ALA A 57 5.94 -6.70 -15.09
CA ALA A 57 5.80 -6.63 -16.54
C ALA A 57 6.89 -5.76 -17.16
N VAL A 58 7.29 -6.10 -18.38
CA VAL A 58 8.07 -5.25 -19.27
C VAL A 58 7.15 -4.73 -20.36
N TRP A 59 6.98 -3.42 -20.41
CA TRP A 59 6.28 -2.73 -21.48
C TRP A 59 7.31 -2.23 -22.50
N LEU A 60 7.18 -2.65 -23.73
CA LEU A 60 8.06 -2.28 -24.84
C LEU A 60 7.42 -1.19 -25.69
N LEU A 61 8.18 -0.15 -26.01
CA LEU A 61 7.81 0.92 -26.94
C LEU A 61 8.68 0.78 -28.21
N PRO A 62 8.16 0.23 -29.30
CA PRO A 62 8.82 0.22 -30.59
C PRO A 62 8.95 1.64 -31.16
N GLU A 63 9.93 1.90 -32.03
CA GLU A 63 10.19 3.23 -32.62
C GLU A 63 8.95 3.91 -33.27
N ASN A 64 7.99 3.14 -33.77
CA ASN A 64 6.82 3.65 -34.49
C ASN A 64 5.49 3.19 -33.89
N GLY A 65 5.41 2.86 -32.59
CA GLY A 65 4.24 2.17 -32.02
C GLY A 65 3.75 2.66 -30.68
N SER A 66 2.71 2.00 -30.23
CA SER A 66 2.19 2.07 -28.87
C SER A 66 2.92 1.04 -28.01
N TYR A 67 2.86 1.21 -26.69
CA TYR A 67 3.40 0.25 -25.74
C TYR A 67 2.75 -1.13 -25.89
N VAL A 68 3.57 -2.17 -25.91
CA VAL A 68 3.16 -3.58 -25.96
C VAL A 68 3.84 -4.35 -24.84
N ASN A 69 3.18 -5.36 -24.28
CA ASN A 69 3.79 -6.22 -23.27
C ASN A 69 4.86 -7.13 -23.93
N ALA A 70 6.03 -7.21 -23.30
CA ALA A 70 6.98 -8.29 -23.59
C ALA A 70 6.40 -9.63 -23.13
N LEU A 71 6.73 -10.70 -23.84
CA LEU A 71 6.33 -12.04 -23.42
C LEU A 71 7.11 -12.45 -22.17
N LEU A 72 6.43 -12.63 -21.04
CA LEU A 72 7.01 -13.22 -19.84
C LEU A 72 7.15 -14.73 -20.04
N LEU A 73 8.36 -15.24 -19.94
CA LEU A 73 8.69 -16.65 -20.15
C LEU A 73 8.59 -17.47 -18.88
N GLU A 74 9.15 -16.93 -17.78
CA GLU A 74 9.13 -17.57 -16.46
C GLU A 74 9.42 -16.56 -15.35
N THR A 75 9.04 -16.93 -14.15
CA THR A 75 9.35 -16.22 -12.91
C THR A 75 9.90 -17.20 -11.90
N ASP A 76 11.08 -16.92 -11.36
CA ASP A 76 11.75 -17.69 -10.31
C ASP A 76 11.81 -16.84 -9.03
N VAL A 77 11.31 -17.36 -7.92
CA VAL A 77 11.18 -16.63 -6.66
C VAL A 77 11.82 -17.45 -5.56
N SER A 78 12.79 -16.88 -4.87
CA SER A 78 13.34 -17.45 -3.66
C SER A 78 13.20 -16.50 -2.48
N PHE A 79 12.82 -17.03 -1.33
CA PHE A 79 12.79 -16.32 -0.07
C PHE A 79 13.80 -16.93 0.90
N ASP A 80 14.62 -16.07 1.50
CA ASP A 80 15.42 -16.38 2.67
C ASP A 80 14.84 -15.65 3.88
N VAL A 81 14.23 -16.39 4.79
CA VAL A 81 13.54 -15.85 5.96
C VAL A 81 14.35 -16.15 7.21
N SER A 82 14.66 -15.12 7.98
CA SER A 82 15.32 -15.22 9.30
C SER A 82 14.49 -14.46 10.33
N GLY A 83 13.76 -15.18 11.16
CA GLY A 83 12.82 -14.61 12.12
C GLY A 83 11.75 -13.75 11.42
N ILE A 84 11.80 -12.44 11.66
CA ILE A 84 10.85 -11.47 11.11
C ILE A 84 11.34 -10.82 9.82
N VAL A 85 12.53 -11.12 9.34
CA VAL A 85 13.08 -10.54 8.11
C VAL A 85 13.01 -11.55 6.98
N ALA A 86 12.33 -11.20 5.91
CA ALA A 86 12.30 -11.97 4.68
C ALA A 86 13.06 -11.22 3.58
N ARG A 87 14.07 -11.84 2.99
CA ARG A 87 14.73 -11.42 1.76
C ARG A 87 14.13 -12.18 0.59
N ALA A 88 13.67 -11.48 -0.40
CA ALA A 88 13.17 -12.05 -1.63
C ALA A 88 14.14 -11.79 -2.77
N THR A 89 14.41 -12.81 -3.58
CA THR A 89 15.08 -12.71 -4.88
C THR A 89 14.08 -13.15 -5.94
N VAL A 90 13.71 -12.23 -6.82
CA VAL A 90 12.78 -12.48 -7.92
C VAL A 90 13.53 -12.33 -9.24
N LYS A 91 13.55 -13.38 -10.03
CA LYS A 91 14.16 -13.43 -11.33
C LYS A 91 13.11 -13.70 -12.40
N GLN A 92 12.96 -12.77 -13.33
CA GLN A 92 11.96 -12.84 -14.39
C GLN A 92 12.63 -12.78 -15.74
N ARG A 93 12.18 -13.64 -16.66
CA ARG A 93 12.69 -13.70 -18.01
C ARG A 93 11.62 -13.32 -19.01
N PHE A 94 11.90 -12.31 -19.80
CA PHE A 94 11.02 -11.76 -20.84
C PHE A 94 11.66 -11.90 -22.22
N ARG A 95 10.84 -11.79 -23.27
CA ARG A 95 11.30 -11.74 -24.66
C ARG A 95 10.57 -10.64 -25.42
N ASN A 96 11.34 -9.87 -26.20
CA ASN A 96 10.77 -8.99 -27.21
C ASN A 96 10.31 -9.84 -28.40
N THR A 97 9.03 -10.04 -28.55
CA THR A 97 8.45 -10.78 -29.68
C THR A 97 8.20 -9.90 -30.91
N GLY A 98 8.45 -8.59 -30.81
CA GLY A 98 8.33 -7.65 -31.91
C GLY A 98 9.44 -7.81 -32.96
N SER A 99 9.25 -7.22 -34.15
CA SER A 99 10.21 -7.19 -35.25
C SER A 99 11.09 -5.93 -35.25
N LEU A 100 10.89 -5.00 -34.30
CA LEU A 100 11.61 -3.73 -34.20
C LEU A 100 12.36 -3.64 -32.88
N TRP A 101 13.40 -2.80 -32.89
CA TRP A 101 14.05 -2.35 -31.66
C TRP A 101 13.05 -1.60 -30.78
N ALA A 102 13.16 -1.74 -29.46
CA ALA A 102 12.26 -1.11 -28.53
C ALA A 102 13.00 -0.53 -27.31
N GLU A 103 12.47 0.54 -26.77
CA GLU A 103 12.69 0.93 -25.38
C GLU A 103 11.68 0.18 -24.50
N GLY A 104 11.97 0.02 -23.21
CA GLY A 104 11.09 -0.71 -22.32
C GLY A 104 10.94 -0.04 -20.97
N ILE A 105 9.86 -0.39 -20.28
CA ILE A 105 9.64 -0.03 -18.89
C ILE A 105 9.32 -1.31 -18.13
N TYR A 106 10.15 -1.64 -17.15
CA TYR A 106 9.85 -2.70 -16.20
C TYR A 106 9.10 -2.14 -15.00
N VAL A 107 8.01 -2.78 -14.64
CA VAL A 107 7.17 -2.42 -13.48
C VAL A 107 7.02 -3.65 -12.59
N PHE A 108 7.30 -3.50 -11.30
CA PHE A 108 7.19 -4.58 -10.32
C PHE A 108 6.45 -4.12 -9.07
N PRO A 109 5.41 -4.85 -8.62
CA PRO A 109 4.72 -4.56 -7.37
C PRO A 109 5.56 -5.03 -6.18
N LEU A 110 5.70 -4.17 -5.19
CA LEU A 110 6.38 -4.47 -3.92
C LEU A 110 5.37 -4.54 -2.77
N PRO A 111 5.60 -5.35 -1.75
CA PRO A 111 4.91 -5.21 -0.47
C PRO A 111 5.13 -3.80 0.10
N GLU A 112 4.16 -3.27 0.85
CA GLU A 112 4.18 -1.88 1.36
C GLU A 112 5.38 -1.59 2.28
N ASN A 113 5.84 -2.60 3.01
CA ASN A 113 6.98 -2.53 3.93
C ASN A 113 8.28 -3.10 3.32
N ALA A 114 8.34 -3.28 1.99
CA ALA A 114 9.51 -3.77 1.30
C ALA A 114 10.48 -2.67 0.89
N ALA A 115 11.76 -2.98 0.95
CA ALA A 115 12.85 -2.14 0.45
C ALA A 115 13.71 -2.93 -0.53
N VAL A 116 13.85 -2.41 -1.75
CA VAL A 116 14.73 -2.99 -2.78
C VAL A 116 16.17 -2.64 -2.42
N ASP A 117 17.04 -3.64 -2.40
CA ASP A 117 18.47 -3.46 -2.13
C ASP A 117 19.36 -3.80 -3.34
N HIS A 118 18.91 -4.68 -4.25
CA HIS A 118 19.63 -5.00 -5.49
C HIS A 118 18.68 -5.06 -6.68
N PHE A 119 19.18 -4.60 -7.81
CA PHE A 119 18.53 -4.70 -9.11
C PHE A 119 19.58 -5.02 -10.16
N ARG A 120 19.38 -6.10 -10.91
CA ARG A 120 20.22 -6.51 -12.03
C ARG A 120 19.38 -6.74 -13.27
N LEU A 121 19.93 -6.35 -14.40
CA LEU A 121 19.30 -6.49 -15.69
C LEU A 121 20.30 -7.15 -16.64
N HIS A 122 19.88 -8.23 -17.29
CA HIS A 122 20.62 -8.88 -18.36
C HIS A 122 19.83 -8.74 -19.66
N ILE A 123 20.44 -8.17 -20.69
CA ILE A 123 19.84 -8.03 -22.01
C ILE A 123 20.85 -8.63 -23.01
N GLY A 124 20.56 -9.82 -23.54
CA GLY A 124 21.54 -10.59 -24.31
C GLY A 124 22.80 -10.85 -23.49
N GLU A 125 23.97 -10.43 -23.99
CA GLU A 125 25.27 -10.57 -23.28
C GLU A 125 25.57 -9.39 -22.33
N ARG A 126 24.68 -8.40 -22.23
CA ARG A 126 24.89 -7.18 -21.45
C ARG A 126 24.35 -7.33 -20.04
N GLN A 127 25.15 -6.97 -19.05
CA GLN A 127 24.72 -6.90 -17.66
C GLN A 127 24.74 -5.45 -17.18
N ILE A 128 23.65 -5.03 -16.58
CA ILE A 128 23.50 -3.71 -15.97
C ILE A 128 23.15 -3.91 -14.49
N GLU A 129 23.95 -3.33 -13.62
CA GLU A 129 23.70 -3.37 -12.18
C GLU A 129 23.13 -2.02 -11.73
N GLY A 130 21.98 -2.06 -11.08
CA GLY A 130 21.31 -0.89 -10.53
C GLY A 130 22.06 -0.38 -9.29
N GLN A 131 22.31 0.93 -9.25
CA GLN A 131 22.87 1.59 -8.07
C GLN A 131 21.76 2.35 -7.36
N ILE A 132 21.59 2.08 -6.07
CA ILE A 132 20.68 2.85 -5.21
C ILE A 132 21.34 4.19 -4.94
N GLN A 133 20.73 5.28 -5.40
CA GLN A 133 21.21 6.66 -5.23
C GLN A 133 20.05 7.57 -4.81
N GLU A 134 20.38 8.72 -4.24
CA GLU A 134 19.38 9.76 -4.02
C GLU A 134 18.69 10.15 -5.34
N ARG A 135 17.37 10.33 -5.32
CA ARG A 135 16.53 10.52 -6.51
C ARG A 135 17.03 11.61 -7.46
N ALA A 136 17.46 12.77 -6.91
CA ALA A 136 17.96 13.87 -7.71
C ALA A 136 19.28 13.53 -8.42
N LEU A 137 20.17 12.79 -7.75
CA LEU A 137 21.45 12.34 -8.29
C LEU A 137 21.25 11.26 -9.33
N ALA A 138 20.36 10.30 -9.08
CA ALA A 138 20.01 9.22 -9.99
C ALA A 138 19.48 9.77 -11.32
N LYS A 139 18.55 10.75 -11.27
CA LYS A 139 18.01 11.41 -12.46
C LYS A 139 19.08 12.13 -13.28
N LYS A 140 19.98 12.87 -12.63
CA LYS A 140 21.08 13.55 -13.30
C LYS A 140 22.06 12.58 -13.95
N THR A 141 22.35 11.45 -13.29
CA THR A 141 23.22 10.40 -13.82
C THR A 141 22.60 9.75 -15.05
N TYR A 142 21.30 9.47 -15.02
CA TYR A 142 20.53 8.91 -16.14
C TYR A 142 20.54 9.84 -17.36
N GLU A 143 20.20 11.12 -17.19
CA GLU A 143 20.17 12.11 -18.27
C GLU A 143 21.55 12.28 -18.91
N ASN A 144 22.62 12.28 -18.12
CA ASN A 144 23.99 12.35 -18.63
C ASN A 144 24.37 11.09 -19.43
N ALA A 145 23.97 9.90 -18.98
CA ALA A 145 24.25 8.67 -19.70
C ALA A 145 23.45 8.61 -21.01
N LYS A 146 22.17 9.02 -20.99
CA LYS A 146 21.30 9.10 -22.18
C LYS A 146 21.90 10.05 -23.25
N THR A 147 22.35 11.24 -22.86
CA THR A 147 22.96 12.23 -23.77
C THR A 147 24.29 11.75 -24.36
N GLN A 148 25.01 10.86 -23.67
CA GLN A 148 26.27 10.27 -24.15
C GLN A 148 26.05 9.00 -24.96
N GLY A 149 24.80 8.62 -25.29
CA GLY A 149 24.48 7.38 -25.99
C GLY A 149 24.80 6.11 -25.19
N ARG A 150 25.05 6.25 -23.88
CA ARG A 150 25.28 5.12 -22.99
C ARG A 150 23.93 4.57 -22.52
N GLN A 151 23.88 3.26 -22.39
CA GLN A 151 22.71 2.60 -21.82
C GLN A 151 22.65 2.86 -20.33
N ALA A 152 21.52 3.36 -19.85
CA ALA A 152 21.27 3.58 -18.45
C ALA A 152 19.82 3.23 -18.12
N GLY A 153 19.59 2.60 -16.98
CA GLY A 153 18.28 2.45 -16.38
C GLY A 153 18.09 3.45 -15.24
N LEU A 154 17.01 4.21 -15.26
CA LEU A 154 16.62 5.00 -14.10
C LEU A 154 15.55 4.25 -13.33
N VAL A 155 15.84 3.97 -12.07
CA VAL A 155 14.89 3.35 -11.15
C VAL A 155 14.24 4.44 -10.31
N GLU A 156 12.93 4.55 -10.38
CA GLU A 156 12.14 5.45 -9.54
C GLU A 156 11.07 4.67 -8.78
N GLN A 157 11.06 4.83 -7.45
CA GLN A 157 9.93 4.44 -6.63
C GLN A 157 8.91 5.57 -6.67
N GLN A 158 7.90 5.45 -7.53
CA GLN A 158 6.87 6.48 -7.68
C GLN A 158 5.80 6.42 -6.58
N ARG A 159 5.55 5.22 -6.03
CA ARG A 159 4.66 4.95 -4.89
C ARG A 159 5.35 3.95 -3.96
N ALA A 160 4.94 3.88 -2.71
CA ALA A 160 5.55 2.99 -1.72
C ALA A 160 5.58 1.51 -2.14
N ASN A 161 4.70 1.10 -3.03
CA ASN A 161 4.46 -0.29 -3.44
C ASN A 161 4.69 -0.58 -4.92
N VAL A 162 5.32 0.32 -5.70
CA VAL A 162 5.59 0.10 -7.13
C VAL A 162 7.00 0.52 -7.48
N PHE A 163 7.77 -0.44 -7.98
CA PHE A 163 9.11 -0.25 -8.53
C PHE A 163 9.04 -0.13 -10.05
N LYS A 164 9.63 0.92 -10.62
CA LYS A 164 9.64 1.17 -12.07
C LYS A 164 11.06 1.45 -12.54
N THR A 165 11.48 0.83 -13.64
CA THR A 165 12.77 1.12 -14.28
C THR A 165 12.65 1.17 -15.78
N ALA A 166 13.37 2.11 -16.42
CA ALA A 166 13.45 2.21 -17.88
C ALA A 166 14.54 1.28 -18.43
N LEU A 167 14.22 0.62 -19.53
CA LEU A 167 15.10 -0.28 -20.28
C LEU A 167 15.34 0.31 -21.67
N ALA A 168 16.55 0.26 -22.18
CA ALA A 168 16.87 0.84 -23.49
C ALA A 168 17.51 -0.18 -24.42
N ASN A 169 17.28 0.01 -25.72
CA ASN A 169 17.92 -0.72 -26.82
C ASN A 169 17.73 -2.25 -26.75
N ILE A 170 16.49 -2.68 -26.78
CA ILE A 170 16.08 -4.09 -26.78
C ILE A 170 15.84 -4.52 -28.22
N ALA A 171 16.67 -5.46 -28.74
CA ALA A 171 16.57 -5.95 -30.10
C ALA A 171 15.33 -6.86 -30.33
N PRO A 172 14.89 -7.01 -31.56
CA PRO A 172 13.90 -8.03 -31.93
C PRO A 172 14.35 -9.44 -31.53
N GLY A 173 13.46 -10.18 -30.86
CA GLY A 173 13.72 -11.53 -30.38
C GLY A 173 14.63 -11.63 -29.14
N GLU A 174 15.17 -10.53 -28.64
CA GLU A 174 16.12 -10.52 -27.53
C GLU A 174 15.43 -10.88 -26.19
N GLU A 175 16.14 -11.64 -25.36
CA GLU A 175 15.71 -11.98 -24.02
C GLU A 175 16.23 -10.96 -22.99
N ILE A 176 15.37 -10.64 -22.06
CA ILE A 176 15.60 -9.72 -20.96
C ILE A 176 15.41 -10.51 -19.67
N THR A 177 16.45 -10.60 -18.84
CA THR A 177 16.32 -11.15 -17.50
C THR A 177 16.43 -10.02 -16.49
N VAL A 178 15.39 -9.86 -15.68
CA VAL A 178 15.35 -8.91 -14.58
C VAL A 178 15.49 -9.67 -13.28
N GLU A 179 16.44 -9.27 -12.45
CA GLU A 179 16.62 -9.79 -11.10
C GLU A 179 16.47 -8.64 -10.12
N ILE A 180 15.51 -8.77 -9.19
CA ILE A 180 15.25 -7.80 -8.13
C ILE A 180 15.35 -8.50 -6.78
N GLU A 181 16.12 -7.91 -5.87
CA GLU A 181 16.18 -8.35 -4.48
C GLU A 181 15.58 -7.27 -3.59
N TYR A 182 14.73 -7.70 -2.68
CA TYR A 182 14.13 -6.80 -1.69
C TYR A 182 14.02 -7.47 -0.33
N GLN A 183 13.94 -6.67 0.71
CA GLN A 183 13.71 -7.11 2.07
C GLN A 183 12.36 -6.59 2.55
N GLN A 184 11.68 -7.40 3.36
CA GLN A 184 10.45 -7.00 4.04
C GLN A 184 10.45 -7.51 5.48
N THR A 185 9.80 -6.77 6.36
CA THR A 185 9.56 -7.21 7.74
C THR A 185 8.23 -7.93 7.79
N LEU A 186 8.22 -9.10 8.42
CA LEU A 186 7.01 -9.91 8.60
C LEU A 186 6.32 -9.55 9.90
N ASP A 187 4.99 -9.45 9.85
CA ASP A 187 4.17 -9.17 11.02
C ASP A 187 3.85 -10.46 11.78
N TYR A 188 4.00 -10.40 13.11
CA TYR A 188 3.46 -11.42 14.01
C TYR A 188 2.07 -10.99 14.46
N LYS A 189 1.06 -11.71 14.05
CA LYS A 189 -0.32 -11.38 14.34
C LYS A 189 -1.13 -12.63 14.67
N ASP A 190 -1.93 -12.56 15.72
CA ASP A 190 -2.82 -13.64 16.17
C ASP A 190 -2.09 -15.00 16.34
N GLY A 191 -0.84 -14.97 16.84
CA GLY A 191 -0.04 -16.18 17.09
C GLY A 191 0.70 -16.71 15.87
N SER A 192 0.65 -16.07 14.72
CA SER A 192 1.25 -16.54 13.47
C SER A 192 2.05 -15.47 12.75
N TYR A 193 3.02 -15.91 11.97
CA TYR A 193 3.70 -15.10 10.95
C TYR A 193 3.10 -15.38 9.59
N ARG A 194 3.15 -14.37 8.72
CA ARG A 194 2.63 -14.46 7.36
C ARG A 194 3.61 -13.86 6.36
N LEU A 195 3.97 -14.65 5.35
CA LEU A 195 4.69 -14.23 4.16
C LEU A 195 3.73 -14.26 2.98
N ARG A 196 3.56 -13.13 2.29
CA ARG A 196 2.76 -13.02 1.07
C ARG A 196 3.62 -12.56 -0.09
N PHE A 197 3.51 -13.27 -1.21
CA PHE A 197 4.07 -12.86 -2.49
C PHE A 197 2.93 -12.60 -3.47
N PRO A 198 2.71 -11.35 -3.88
CA PRO A 198 1.62 -10.99 -4.78
C PRO A 198 1.94 -11.52 -6.19
N MET A 199 1.13 -12.45 -6.70
CA MET A 199 1.22 -12.97 -8.06
C MET A 199 0.14 -12.41 -8.97
N VAL A 200 -0.92 -11.83 -8.40
CA VAL A 200 -2.04 -11.23 -9.13
C VAL A 200 -2.24 -9.80 -8.65
N ILE A 201 -2.19 -8.86 -9.58
CA ILE A 201 -2.67 -7.51 -9.32
C ILE A 201 -4.13 -7.49 -9.77
N GLY A 202 -5.03 -7.60 -8.79
CA GLY A 202 -6.45 -7.43 -9.05
C GLY A 202 -6.77 -5.98 -9.47
N PRO A 203 -7.80 -5.73 -10.28
CA PRO A 203 -8.18 -4.42 -10.80
C PRO A 203 -8.74 -3.46 -9.72
N ARG A 204 -8.24 -3.52 -8.49
CA ARG A 204 -8.81 -2.79 -7.34
C ARG A 204 -8.45 -1.32 -7.24
N PHE A 205 -7.59 -0.76 -8.09
CA PHE A 205 -7.22 0.65 -8.01
C PHE A 205 -7.03 1.31 -9.38
N SER A 206 -8.10 1.46 -10.12
CA SER A 206 -8.16 2.52 -11.13
C SER A 206 -8.63 3.81 -10.45
N LEU A 207 -7.69 4.60 -9.93
CA LEU A 207 -7.96 5.88 -9.27
C LEU A 207 -8.31 7.02 -10.24
N PHE A 208 -8.45 6.77 -11.54
CA PHE A 208 -8.68 7.81 -12.55
C PHE A 208 -9.64 7.41 -13.68
N ASN A 209 -10.74 6.71 -13.41
CA ASN A 209 -11.84 6.66 -14.36
C ASN A 209 -13.14 7.12 -13.69
N ASN A 210 -13.37 8.42 -13.70
CA ASN A 210 -14.68 9.00 -13.60
C ASN A 210 -15.46 8.73 -14.91
N SER A 211 -15.89 7.50 -15.09
CA SER A 211 -16.91 7.14 -16.08
C SER A 211 -17.92 6.20 -15.43
N PRO A 212 -19.19 6.62 -15.28
CA PRO A 212 -20.20 5.88 -14.51
C PRO A 212 -20.75 4.62 -15.18
N ASP A 213 -20.29 4.21 -16.36
CA ASP A 213 -20.92 3.17 -17.17
C ASP A 213 -19.93 2.17 -17.77
N GLN A 214 -19.22 1.40 -16.91
CA GLN A 214 -18.68 0.12 -17.37
C GLN A 214 -18.99 -0.96 -16.34
N HIS A 215 -20.10 -1.63 -16.55
CA HIS A 215 -20.35 -2.97 -16.02
C HIS A 215 -19.27 -3.92 -16.58
N ILE A 216 -18.34 -4.37 -15.73
CA ILE A 216 -17.42 -5.47 -16.05
C ILE A 216 -18.29 -6.71 -16.18
N ASN A 217 -18.48 -7.20 -17.39
CA ASN A 217 -19.13 -8.45 -17.64
C ASN A 217 -18.22 -9.60 -17.21
N ASP A 218 -18.79 -10.64 -16.61
CA ASP A 218 -18.09 -11.88 -16.19
C ASP A 218 -17.26 -12.56 -17.30
N THR A 219 -17.37 -12.12 -18.53
CA THR A 219 -16.59 -12.59 -19.69
C THR A 219 -15.14 -12.11 -19.66
N ASP A 220 -14.81 -10.99 -18.98
CA ASP A 220 -13.45 -10.44 -18.95
C ASP A 220 -12.55 -11.21 -17.96
N VAL A 221 -13.14 -11.83 -16.93
CA VAL A 221 -12.41 -12.67 -15.98
C VAL A 221 -11.89 -13.96 -16.63
N SER A 222 -12.59 -14.47 -17.64
CA SER A 222 -12.21 -15.70 -18.37
C SER A 222 -11.04 -15.48 -19.33
N THR A 223 -10.86 -14.28 -19.87
CA THR A 223 -9.73 -13.92 -20.72
C THR A 223 -8.43 -13.72 -19.92
N LEU A 224 -8.52 -13.09 -18.74
CA LEU A 224 -7.39 -12.94 -17.81
C LEU A 224 -6.84 -14.30 -17.34
N THR A 225 -7.71 -15.30 -17.14
CA THR A 225 -7.28 -16.65 -16.76
C THR A 225 -6.57 -17.42 -17.89
N ALA A 226 -6.78 -17.07 -19.14
CA ALA A 226 -6.10 -17.72 -20.28
C ALA A 226 -4.68 -17.20 -20.47
N GLU A 227 -4.43 -15.90 -20.31
CA GLU A 227 -3.10 -15.29 -20.38
C GLU A 227 -2.24 -15.64 -19.15
N ALA A 228 -2.84 -15.70 -17.95
CA ALA A 228 -2.17 -16.13 -16.72
C ALA A 228 -1.62 -17.57 -16.78
N ARG A 229 -2.16 -18.42 -17.68
CA ARG A 229 -1.66 -19.80 -17.87
C ARG A 229 -0.30 -19.89 -18.57
N VAL A 230 0.21 -18.79 -19.11
CA VAL A 230 1.47 -18.77 -19.87
C VAL A 230 2.68 -18.48 -18.97
N ASN A 231 2.48 -17.97 -17.74
CA ASN A 231 3.54 -17.54 -16.85
C ASN A 231 3.82 -18.58 -15.75
N PRO A 232 4.76 -19.51 -15.94
CA PRO A 232 5.16 -20.43 -14.91
C PRO A 232 5.94 -19.71 -13.83
N VAL A 233 5.59 -19.97 -12.57
CA VAL A 233 6.26 -19.47 -11.38
C VAL A 233 6.86 -20.65 -10.63
N TYR A 234 8.16 -20.56 -10.39
CA TYR A 234 8.91 -21.44 -9.50
C TYR A 234 9.08 -20.70 -8.17
N LEU A 235 8.86 -21.37 -7.05
CA LEU A 235 8.94 -20.73 -5.74
C LEU A 235 9.57 -21.66 -4.71
N HIS A 236 10.55 -21.11 -3.99
CA HIS A 236 11.24 -21.75 -2.90
C HIS A 236 11.34 -20.81 -1.69
N VAL A 237 11.18 -21.34 -0.48
CA VAL A 237 11.38 -20.61 0.78
C VAL A 237 12.34 -21.37 1.68
N SER A 238 13.43 -20.72 2.06
CA SER A 238 14.32 -21.12 3.14
C SER A 238 13.88 -20.37 4.40
N LEU A 239 13.37 -21.08 5.40
CA LEU A 239 12.83 -20.48 6.62
C LEU A 239 13.67 -20.90 7.82
N ASP A 240 14.34 -19.94 8.45
CA ASP A 240 14.87 -20.05 9.81
C ASP A 240 13.90 -19.32 10.76
N ALA A 241 13.02 -20.08 11.39
CA ALA A 241 12.04 -19.55 12.31
C ALA A 241 12.63 -19.18 13.69
N GLY A 242 13.84 -19.69 13.99
CA GLY A 242 14.50 -19.51 15.27
C GLY A 242 13.91 -20.34 16.43
N THR A 243 12.68 -20.80 16.28
CA THR A 243 11.97 -21.67 17.25
C THR A 243 11.33 -22.84 16.51
N PRO A 244 11.07 -23.98 17.17
CA PRO A 244 10.23 -25.02 16.60
C PRO A 244 8.85 -24.47 16.19
N LEU A 245 8.26 -25.05 15.17
CA LEU A 245 6.96 -24.63 14.66
C LEU A 245 5.90 -25.70 14.95
N GLU A 246 4.74 -25.25 15.40
CA GLU A 246 3.56 -26.09 15.57
C GLU A 246 2.96 -26.44 14.18
N ASN A 247 2.95 -25.48 13.27
CA ASN A 247 2.35 -25.66 11.95
C ASN A 247 2.98 -24.75 10.90
N ILE A 248 3.03 -25.25 9.65
CA ILE A 248 3.36 -24.47 8.44
C ILE A 248 2.33 -24.82 7.38
N VAL A 249 1.65 -23.83 6.83
CA VAL A 249 0.63 -24.03 5.78
C VAL A 249 0.75 -22.97 4.70
N SER A 250 0.38 -23.31 3.48
CA SER A 250 0.09 -22.34 2.43
C SER A 250 -1.40 -22.33 2.15
N THR A 251 -1.98 -21.12 2.09
CA THR A 251 -3.43 -20.94 1.95
C THR A 251 -3.94 -21.38 0.58
N TYR A 252 -3.13 -21.20 -0.46
CA TYR A 252 -3.59 -21.33 -1.84
C TYR A 252 -2.81 -22.33 -2.68
N HIS A 253 -1.70 -22.87 -2.18
CA HIS A 253 -0.82 -23.75 -2.93
C HIS A 253 -0.43 -24.97 -2.10
N ASP A 254 -0.36 -26.13 -2.74
CA ASP A 254 0.22 -27.32 -2.10
C ASP A 254 1.73 -27.17 -2.02
N ILE A 255 2.28 -27.36 -0.82
CA ILE A 255 3.70 -27.18 -0.51
C ILE A 255 4.32 -28.46 0.01
N ASP A 256 5.56 -28.72 -0.37
CA ASP A 256 6.45 -29.74 0.21
C ASP A 256 7.34 -29.06 1.25
N ILE A 257 7.34 -29.59 2.48
CA ILE A 257 8.05 -29.04 3.63
C ILE A 257 9.08 -30.05 4.06
N LYS A 258 10.36 -29.65 4.03
CA LYS A 258 11.49 -30.43 4.55
C LYS A 258 12.09 -29.70 5.74
N GLN A 259 11.97 -30.29 6.93
CA GLN A 259 12.68 -29.80 8.10
C GLN A 259 14.16 -30.17 7.97
N THR A 260 15.04 -29.16 8.00
CA THR A 260 16.50 -29.34 7.86
C THR A 260 17.21 -29.26 9.20
N ASP A 261 16.59 -28.59 10.20
CA ASP A 261 17.08 -28.46 11.56
C ASP A 261 15.88 -28.23 12.52
N ALA A 262 16.11 -28.15 13.83
CA ALA A 262 15.07 -27.98 14.85
C ALA A 262 14.13 -26.80 14.55
N HIS A 263 14.61 -25.74 13.90
CA HIS A 263 13.87 -24.51 13.59
C HIS A 263 14.04 -24.04 12.13
N ARG A 264 14.65 -24.90 11.27
CA ARG A 264 14.90 -24.55 9.86
C ARG A 264 14.13 -25.47 8.93
N TYR A 265 13.54 -24.86 7.92
CA TYR A 265 12.68 -25.54 6.97
C TYR A 265 13.01 -25.08 5.54
N SER A 266 12.98 -26.03 4.61
CA SER A 266 13.04 -25.79 3.17
C SER A 266 11.67 -26.11 2.62
N ILE A 267 11.03 -25.14 1.98
CA ILE A 267 9.64 -25.21 1.53
C ILE A 267 9.63 -24.96 0.02
N ALA A 268 9.00 -25.84 -0.72
CA ALA A 268 8.84 -25.71 -2.16
C ALA A 268 7.39 -26.02 -2.57
N LEU A 269 7.01 -25.65 -3.78
CA LEU A 269 5.73 -26.06 -4.34
C LEU A 269 5.77 -27.56 -4.66
N VAL A 270 4.67 -28.29 -4.37
CA VAL A 270 4.53 -29.71 -4.76
C VAL A 270 4.55 -29.84 -6.28
N ALA A 271 3.85 -28.99 -6.98
CA ALA A 271 3.99 -28.82 -8.40
C ALA A 271 5.29 -28.04 -8.66
N GLU A 272 6.19 -28.57 -9.54
CA GLU A 272 7.45 -27.91 -9.88
C GLU A 272 7.25 -26.43 -10.22
N LYS A 273 6.09 -26.10 -10.80
CA LYS A 273 5.68 -24.75 -11.17
C LYS A 273 4.19 -24.56 -10.99
N VAL A 274 3.78 -23.34 -10.67
CA VAL A 274 2.38 -22.91 -10.63
C VAL A 274 2.14 -21.77 -11.62
N PHE A 275 0.88 -21.48 -11.89
CA PHE A 275 0.51 -20.32 -12.68
C PHE A 275 0.20 -19.11 -11.78
N ALA A 276 0.55 -17.92 -12.24
CA ALA A 276 0.33 -16.66 -11.53
C ALA A 276 -1.16 -16.23 -11.51
N ASN A 277 -2.04 -17.08 -11.01
CA ASN A 277 -3.48 -16.85 -10.96
C ASN A 277 -4.03 -16.56 -9.55
N ARG A 278 -3.19 -16.64 -8.54
CA ARG A 278 -3.48 -16.33 -7.13
C ARG A 278 -2.18 -16.09 -6.40
N ASP A 279 -2.21 -15.28 -5.34
CA ASP A 279 -1.04 -14.97 -4.54
C ASP A 279 -0.50 -16.22 -3.83
N PHE A 280 0.82 -16.26 -3.65
CA PHE A 280 1.41 -17.22 -2.72
C PHE A 280 1.33 -16.65 -1.30
N GLU A 281 0.85 -17.46 -0.38
CA GLU A 281 0.78 -17.11 1.04
C GLU A 281 1.27 -18.28 1.87
N LEU A 282 2.27 -18.03 2.70
CA LEU A 282 2.82 -18.97 3.67
C LEU A 282 2.55 -18.45 5.07
N VAL A 283 1.95 -19.29 5.92
CA VAL A 283 1.66 -18.98 7.32
C VAL A 283 2.32 -20.02 8.18
N TRP A 284 3.01 -19.59 9.23
CA TRP A 284 3.58 -20.51 10.22
C TRP A 284 3.31 -20.05 11.63
N ILE A 285 3.16 -21.04 12.51
CA ILE A 285 2.80 -20.85 13.93
C ILE A 285 3.98 -21.34 14.76
N PRO A 286 4.65 -20.47 15.54
CA PRO A 286 5.67 -20.90 16.49
C PRO A 286 5.09 -21.80 17.58
N GLU A 287 5.83 -22.83 17.98
CA GLU A 287 5.51 -23.60 19.18
C GLU A 287 5.84 -22.78 20.41
N LEU A 288 4.80 -22.20 21.05
CA LEU A 288 4.96 -21.34 22.22
C LEU A 288 4.85 -22.14 23.51
N GLY A 289 5.90 -22.07 24.35
CA GLY A 289 5.89 -22.65 25.69
C GLY A 289 5.16 -21.78 26.72
N HIS A 290 5.32 -22.13 27.99
CA HIS A 290 4.77 -21.38 29.13
C HIS A 290 5.64 -20.17 29.52
N GLU A 291 6.87 -20.08 29.01
CA GLU A 291 7.81 -19.00 29.27
C GLU A 291 8.10 -18.21 27.99
N PRO A 292 8.48 -16.92 28.09
CA PRO A 292 8.92 -16.16 26.94
C PRO A 292 10.14 -16.83 26.29
N GLN A 293 10.14 -16.90 24.97
CA GLN A 293 11.26 -17.42 24.18
C GLN A 293 12.02 -16.26 23.55
N SER A 294 13.35 -16.32 23.58
CA SER A 294 14.19 -15.34 22.91
C SER A 294 15.10 -16.02 21.88
N VAL A 295 15.20 -15.44 20.72
CA VAL A 295 16.02 -15.91 19.61
C VAL A 295 16.92 -14.77 19.15
N VAL A 296 18.16 -15.11 18.79
CA VAL A 296 19.13 -14.16 18.25
C VAL A 296 19.58 -14.65 16.88
N PHE A 297 19.38 -13.82 15.87
CA PHE A 297 19.93 -14.01 14.52
C PHE A 297 21.12 -13.07 14.37
N THR A 298 22.22 -13.54 13.80
CA THR A 298 23.43 -12.74 13.60
C THR A 298 23.81 -12.72 12.13
N GLU A 299 24.27 -11.57 11.64
CA GLU A 299 24.77 -11.37 10.29
C GLU A 299 26.04 -10.52 10.31
N GLN A 300 27.01 -10.85 9.45
CA GLN A 300 28.17 -10.01 9.20
C GLN A 300 27.99 -9.29 7.87
N HIS A 301 28.01 -7.94 7.92
CA HIS A 301 27.92 -7.12 6.73
C HIS A 301 28.93 -5.97 6.76
N ARG A 302 29.75 -5.86 5.70
CA ARG A 302 30.79 -4.81 5.55
C ARG A 302 31.73 -4.66 6.74
N GLY A 303 32.05 -5.78 7.42
CA GLY A 303 32.97 -5.79 8.57
C GLY A 303 32.31 -5.44 9.91
N TYR A 304 30.99 -5.27 9.94
CA TYR A 304 30.19 -5.09 11.16
C TYR A 304 29.38 -6.35 11.44
N GLU A 305 29.21 -6.66 12.71
CA GLU A 305 28.28 -7.70 13.17
C GLU A 305 26.94 -7.05 13.55
N TYR A 306 25.86 -7.63 13.05
CA TYR A 306 24.49 -7.25 13.35
C TYR A 306 23.80 -8.38 14.08
N ALA A 307 22.95 -8.03 15.04
CA ALA A 307 22.12 -9.00 15.75
C ALA A 307 20.66 -8.55 15.74
N LEU A 308 19.76 -9.46 15.34
CA LEU A 308 18.33 -9.32 15.50
C LEU A 308 17.90 -10.16 16.69
N ILE A 309 17.37 -9.52 17.72
CA ILE A 309 16.84 -10.19 18.91
C ILE A 309 15.32 -10.20 18.80
N SER A 310 14.74 -11.40 18.74
CA SER A 310 13.30 -11.61 18.76
C SER A 310 12.88 -12.18 20.10
N VAL A 311 11.85 -11.60 20.72
CA VAL A 311 11.28 -12.10 21.97
C VAL A 311 9.82 -12.44 21.72
N LEU A 312 9.47 -13.72 21.82
CA LEU A 312 8.11 -14.22 21.69
C LEU A 312 7.49 -14.36 23.08
N PRO A 313 6.32 -13.76 23.32
CA PRO A 313 5.59 -13.97 24.57
C PRO A 313 5.13 -15.44 24.69
N PRO A 314 4.86 -15.93 25.90
CA PRO A 314 4.28 -17.24 26.07
C PRO A 314 2.91 -17.34 25.42
N GLY A 315 2.48 -18.55 25.08
CA GLY A 315 1.18 -18.81 24.49
C GLY A 315 0.03 -18.30 25.35
N MET A 316 -1.02 -17.77 24.71
CA MET A 316 -2.19 -17.20 25.42
C MET A 316 -2.87 -18.19 26.36
N GLU A 317 -2.82 -19.49 26.06
CA GLU A 317 -3.38 -20.55 26.88
C GLU A 317 -2.58 -20.75 28.18
N SER A 318 -1.28 -20.48 28.15
CA SER A 318 -0.39 -20.63 29.31
C SER A 318 -0.49 -19.49 30.31
N LEU A 319 -0.94 -18.31 29.89
CA LEU A 319 -1.08 -17.14 30.77
C LEU A 319 -2.26 -17.25 31.75
N GLY A 320 -2.97 -18.41 31.77
CA GLY A 320 -4.08 -18.68 32.67
C GLY A 320 -4.91 -17.46 32.92
N GLN A 321 -6.04 -17.31 32.30
CA GLN A 321 -7.16 -16.36 32.45
C GLN A 321 -6.97 -15.00 33.18
N GLN A 322 -5.76 -14.53 33.44
CA GLN A 322 -5.53 -13.17 33.95
C GLN A 322 -5.56 -12.13 32.83
N LEU A 323 -6.61 -12.20 32.02
CA LEU A 323 -6.89 -11.08 31.11
C LEU A 323 -7.21 -9.86 31.94
N LEU A 324 -6.43 -8.78 31.81
CA LEU A 324 -6.73 -7.52 32.45
C LEU A 324 -8.13 -7.06 32.04
N PRO A 325 -8.94 -6.58 33.00
CA PRO A 325 -10.23 -5.98 32.67
C PRO A 325 -10.06 -4.85 31.65
N ARG A 326 -11.00 -4.73 30.75
CA ARG A 326 -10.96 -3.71 29.70
C ARG A 326 -11.92 -2.55 30.00
N ASP A 327 -11.57 -1.39 29.48
CA ASP A 327 -12.43 -0.21 29.39
C ASP A 327 -12.60 0.11 27.90
N VAL A 328 -13.68 -0.37 27.27
CA VAL A 328 -13.87 -0.34 25.83
C VAL A 328 -14.78 0.81 25.43
N VAL A 329 -14.31 1.68 24.53
CA VAL A 329 -15.10 2.76 23.96
C VAL A 329 -15.28 2.47 22.47
N PHE A 330 -16.52 2.26 22.06
CA PHE A 330 -16.86 2.14 20.65
C PHE A 330 -17.22 3.52 20.10
N ILE A 331 -16.66 3.87 18.95
CA ILE A 331 -17.04 5.07 18.19
C ILE A 331 -17.69 4.58 16.90
N LEU A 332 -18.92 4.94 16.67
CA LEU A 332 -19.69 4.56 15.50
C LEU A 332 -19.98 5.78 14.63
N ASP A 333 -19.56 5.71 13.41
CA ASP A 333 -19.96 6.63 12.36
C ASP A 333 -21.43 6.38 11.97
N VAL A 334 -22.24 7.43 12.05
CA VAL A 334 -23.64 7.40 11.59
C VAL A 334 -23.90 8.52 10.57
N SER A 335 -22.85 8.96 9.85
CA SER A 335 -22.96 9.93 8.76
C SER A 335 -23.73 9.38 7.55
N GLY A 336 -24.14 10.26 6.66
CA GLY A 336 -24.93 9.90 5.48
C GLY A 336 -24.27 8.88 4.56
N SER A 337 -22.92 8.84 4.47
CA SER A 337 -22.17 7.85 3.69
C SER A 337 -22.38 6.41 4.19
N MET A 338 -22.58 6.25 5.49
CA MET A 338 -22.89 4.97 6.11
C MET A 338 -24.27 4.40 5.79
N SER A 339 -25.10 5.09 4.98
CA SER A 339 -26.47 4.66 4.65
C SER A 339 -26.53 3.30 3.96
N GLY A 340 -27.62 2.56 4.13
CA GLY A 340 -27.83 1.25 3.53
C GLY A 340 -27.12 0.13 4.27
N THR A 341 -26.40 -0.71 3.54
CA THR A 341 -25.74 -1.91 4.08
C THR A 341 -24.68 -1.61 5.13
N SER A 342 -23.95 -0.49 4.99
CA SER A 342 -22.86 -0.12 5.91
C SER A 342 -23.36 0.10 7.33
N ILE A 343 -24.42 0.89 7.53
CA ILE A 343 -24.97 1.10 8.89
C ILE A 343 -25.57 -0.17 9.47
N GLU A 344 -26.16 -1.04 8.65
CA GLU A 344 -26.70 -2.31 9.10
C GLU A 344 -25.59 -3.24 9.60
N GLN A 345 -24.51 -3.37 8.83
CA GLN A 345 -23.33 -4.16 9.20
C GLN A 345 -22.64 -3.59 10.44
N ALA A 346 -22.48 -2.27 10.51
CA ALA A 346 -21.88 -1.60 11.66
C ALA A 346 -22.67 -1.84 12.95
N ARG A 347 -24.00 -1.71 12.90
CA ARG A 347 -24.89 -2.02 14.05
C ARG A 347 -24.78 -3.47 14.48
N ALA A 348 -24.84 -4.40 13.52
CA ALA A 348 -24.75 -5.84 13.80
C ALA A 348 -23.37 -6.20 14.42
N SER A 349 -22.29 -5.68 13.86
CA SER A 349 -20.92 -5.87 14.37
C SER A 349 -20.74 -5.30 15.78
N LEU A 350 -21.27 -4.10 16.04
CA LEU A 350 -21.20 -3.47 17.35
C LEU A 350 -22.01 -4.25 18.40
N ILE A 351 -23.22 -4.70 18.07
CA ILE A 351 -24.03 -5.55 18.96
C ILE A 351 -23.29 -6.87 19.25
N GLN A 352 -22.67 -7.49 18.24
CA GLN A 352 -21.88 -8.69 18.45
C GLN A 352 -20.67 -8.42 19.37
N ALA A 353 -19.99 -7.27 19.19
CA ALA A 353 -18.87 -6.89 20.03
C ALA A 353 -19.29 -6.64 21.49
N LEU A 354 -20.45 -6.00 21.73
CA LEU A 354 -21.02 -5.81 23.06
C LEU A 354 -21.29 -7.15 23.76
N ASN A 355 -21.83 -8.14 23.04
CA ASN A 355 -22.11 -9.47 23.59
C ASN A 355 -20.85 -10.30 23.90
N ARG A 356 -19.67 -9.89 23.40
CA ARG A 356 -18.37 -10.51 23.70
C ARG A 356 -17.65 -9.86 24.90
N LEU A 357 -18.20 -8.80 25.47
CA LEU A 357 -17.65 -8.18 26.68
C LEU A 357 -17.81 -9.12 27.87
N LYS A 358 -16.80 -9.16 28.72
CA LYS A 358 -16.83 -9.95 29.95
C LYS A 358 -17.39 -9.11 31.11
N ALA A 359 -17.94 -9.77 32.16
CA ALA A 359 -18.52 -9.10 33.29
C ALA A 359 -17.55 -8.12 34.02
N GLN A 360 -16.25 -8.37 33.91
CA GLN A 360 -15.21 -7.49 34.46
C GLN A 360 -14.91 -6.26 33.58
N ASP A 361 -15.35 -6.25 32.31
CA ASP A 361 -15.14 -5.14 31.39
C ASP A 361 -16.09 -3.99 31.69
N ARG A 362 -15.73 -2.83 31.22
CA ARG A 362 -16.56 -1.63 31.16
C ARG A 362 -16.64 -1.15 29.73
N PHE A 363 -17.72 -0.45 29.38
CA PHE A 363 -17.85 0.06 28.03
C PHE A 363 -18.61 1.39 27.97
N ASN A 364 -18.45 2.08 26.83
CA ASN A 364 -19.29 3.17 26.37
C ASN A 364 -19.42 3.14 24.86
N ILE A 365 -20.41 3.84 24.33
CA ILE A 365 -20.62 4.02 22.91
C ILE A 365 -20.72 5.51 22.64
N ILE A 366 -19.98 5.97 21.64
CA ILE A 366 -20.03 7.31 21.09
C ILE A 366 -20.48 7.14 19.64
N TRP A 367 -21.41 7.93 19.16
CA TRP A 367 -21.75 7.99 17.75
C TRP A 367 -21.68 9.43 17.26
N PHE A 368 -21.39 9.59 15.99
CA PHE A 368 -21.25 10.91 15.41
C PHE A 368 -21.74 10.98 13.97
N ASN A 369 -22.23 12.17 13.63
CA ASN A 369 -22.46 12.69 12.28
C ASN A 369 -22.02 14.17 12.30
N ASP A 370 -22.93 15.14 12.08
CA ASP A 370 -22.69 16.57 12.36
C ASP A 370 -22.55 16.86 13.85
N ARG A 371 -22.98 15.94 14.70
CA ARG A 371 -22.98 16.04 16.16
C ARG A 371 -22.34 14.79 16.76
N THR A 372 -21.76 14.97 17.93
CA THR A 372 -21.21 13.86 18.71
C THR A 372 -22.10 13.60 19.93
N GLU A 373 -22.55 12.38 20.07
CA GLU A 373 -23.35 11.91 21.19
C GLU A 373 -22.67 10.71 21.85
N ARG A 374 -23.00 10.49 23.13
CA ARG A 374 -22.50 9.34 23.88
C ARG A 374 -23.63 8.69 24.69
N LEU A 375 -23.56 7.37 24.79
CA LEU A 375 -24.58 6.58 25.48
C LEU A 375 -24.62 6.87 26.98
N TYR A 376 -23.45 6.92 27.61
CA TYR A 376 -23.31 7.14 29.04
C TYR A 376 -22.36 8.32 29.35
N PRO A 377 -22.53 9.03 30.45
CA PRO A 377 -21.58 10.07 30.87
C PRO A 377 -20.16 9.55 31.11
N ARG A 378 -20.02 8.27 31.47
CA ARG A 378 -18.75 7.55 31.67
C ARG A 378 -18.94 6.10 31.27
N THR A 379 -17.85 5.32 31.18
CA THR A 379 -17.91 3.88 30.90
C THR A 379 -18.69 3.14 32.01
N MET A 380 -19.57 2.24 31.62
CA MET A 380 -20.43 1.46 32.53
C MET A 380 -19.97 0.01 32.55
N PRO A 381 -20.21 -0.74 33.67
CA PRO A 381 -19.94 -2.17 33.72
C PRO A 381 -20.70 -2.93 32.63
N ALA A 382 -20.08 -3.95 32.04
CA ALA A 382 -20.66 -4.80 30.99
C ALA A 382 -21.63 -5.83 31.60
N THR A 383 -22.67 -5.35 32.25
CA THR A 383 -23.77 -6.20 32.75
C THR A 383 -24.75 -6.51 31.63
N THR A 384 -25.51 -7.59 31.78
CA THR A 384 -26.57 -7.98 30.84
C THR A 384 -27.55 -6.83 30.58
N ASP A 385 -27.97 -6.10 31.63
CA ASP A 385 -28.89 -4.97 31.51
C ASP A 385 -28.29 -3.82 30.70
N ASN A 386 -27.03 -3.44 31.03
CA ASN A 386 -26.34 -2.37 30.31
C ASN A 386 -26.06 -2.73 28.83
N ILE A 387 -25.70 -3.98 28.56
CA ILE A 387 -25.50 -4.47 27.22
C ILE A 387 -26.83 -4.50 26.44
N GLY A 388 -27.90 -4.99 27.09
CA GLY A 388 -29.23 -5.03 26.48
C GLY A 388 -29.76 -3.63 26.14
N TYR A 389 -29.61 -2.66 27.07
CA TYR A 389 -29.96 -1.28 26.81
C TYR A 389 -29.17 -0.66 25.68
N ALA A 390 -27.84 -0.84 25.70
CA ALA A 390 -26.94 -0.35 24.66
C ALA A 390 -27.29 -0.95 23.25
N SER A 391 -27.53 -2.25 23.20
CA SER A 391 -27.93 -2.94 21.96
C SER A 391 -29.25 -2.41 21.42
N GLY A 392 -30.21 -2.09 22.31
CA GLY A 392 -31.49 -1.49 21.93
C GLY A 392 -31.36 -0.08 21.36
N ILE A 393 -30.40 0.72 21.85
CA ILE A 393 -30.09 2.04 21.29
C ILE A 393 -29.36 1.91 19.95
N VAL A 394 -28.31 1.08 19.90
CA VAL A 394 -27.51 0.84 18.66
C VAL A 394 -28.42 0.36 17.52
N GLY A 395 -29.34 -0.55 17.79
CA GLY A 395 -30.28 -1.06 16.77
C GLY A 395 -31.18 0.01 16.15
N LYS A 396 -31.35 1.18 16.79
CA LYS A 396 -32.19 2.29 16.31
C LYS A 396 -31.39 3.41 15.63
N LEU A 397 -30.06 3.40 15.71
CA LEU A 397 -29.24 4.42 15.06
C LEU A 397 -29.43 4.37 13.55
N GLN A 398 -29.60 5.51 12.94
CA GLN A 398 -29.74 5.65 11.49
C GLN A 398 -28.61 6.53 10.95
N ALA A 399 -28.21 6.28 9.73
CA ALA A 399 -27.21 7.08 9.05
C ALA A 399 -27.87 8.35 8.49
N ASP A 400 -27.35 9.51 8.88
CA ASP A 400 -27.84 10.83 8.45
C ASP A 400 -26.78 11.91 8.71
N GLY A 401 -26.82 13.01 7.95
CA GLY A 401 -25.98 14.19 8.15
C GLY A 401 -24.56 14.06 7.62
N GLY A 402 -23.70 14.99 8.04
CA GLY A 402 -22.28 15.06 7.67
C GLY A 402 -21.38 14.20 8.51
N THR A 403 -20.04 14.34 8.35
CA THR A 403 -19.03 13.51 9.02
C THR A 403 -18.06 14.37 9.83
N VAL A 404 -18.39 14.72 11.08
CA VAL A 404 -17.56 15.52 11.98
C VAL A 404 -16.90 14.62 13.03
N MET A 405 -15.80 14.00 12.69
CA MET A 405 -15.15 12.92 13.44
C MET A 405 -14.33 13.41 14.64
N LYS A 406 -13.68 14.58 14.53
CA LYS A 406 -12.74 15.08 15.55
C LYS A 406 -13.32 15.18 16.96
N PRO A 407 -14.53 15.72 17.22
CA PRO A 407 -15.08 15.78 18.56
C PRO A 407 -15.34 14.41 19.19
N ALA A 408 -15.76 13.42 18.38
CA ALA A 408 -15.99 12.05 18.85
C ALA A 408 -14.67 11.40 19.29
N LEU A 409 -13.63 11.54 18.49
CA LEU A 409 -12.30 11.04 18.79
C LEU A 409 -11.69 11.74 20.03
N ALA A 410 -11.79 13.07 20.10
CA ALA A 410 -11.34 13.84 21.25
C ALA A 410 -12.05 13.41 22.55
N LEU A 411 -13.37 13.17 22.47
CA LEU A 411 -14.16 12.69 23.61
C LEU A 411 -13.71 11.30 24.07
N ALA A 412 -13.43 10.39 23.15
CA ALA A 412 -12.95 9.06 23.47
C ALA A 412 -11.54 9.08 24.09
N LEU A 413 -10.66 9.94 23.58
CA LEU A 413 -9.27 10.10 24.05
C LEU A 413 -9.15 10.92 25.35
N SER A 414 -10.20 11.67 25.76
CA SER A 414 -10.14 12.57 26.93
C SER A 414 -9.94 11.86 28.27
N ALA A 415 -10.31 10.57 28.37
CA ALA A 415 -10.13 9.79 29.57
C ALA A 415 -8.92 8.86 29.45
N GLN A 416 -8.05 8.90 30.45
CA GLN A 416 -6.94 7.97 30.56
C GLN A 416 -7.33 6.68 31.29
N PRO A 417 -6.78 5.51 30.93
CA PRO A 417 -7.04 4.28 31.65
C PRO A 417 -6.49 4.36 33.09
N GLY A 418 -7.22 3.79 34.03
CA GLY A 418 -6.63 3.50 35.34
C GLY A 418 -5.60 2.38 35.23
N LEU A 419 -4.60 2.32 36.09
CA LEU A 419 -3.49 1.35 36.12
C LEU A 419 -3.92 -0.14 36.11
N SER A 420 -5.19 -0.43 36.40
CA SER A 420 -5.75 -1.79 36.54
C SER A 420 -6.56 -2.25 35.30
N ARG A 421 -6.67 -1.45 34.26
CA ARG A 421 -7.50 -1.75 33.07
C ARG A 421 -6.80 -1.36 31.79
N VAL A 422 -7.06 -2.12 30.73
CA VAL A 422 -6.63 -1.76 29.38
C VAL A 422 -7.74 -0.98 28.69
N ARG A 423 -7.47 0.27 28.32
CA ARG A 423 -8.46 1.06 27.57
C ARG A 423 -8.28 0.84 26.08
N GLN A 424 -9.38 0.45 25.43
CA GLN A 424 -9.47 0.20 24.00
C GLN A 424 -10.52 1.13 23.39
N ILE A 425 -10.15 1.82 22.32
CA ILE A 425 -11.05 2.65 21.52
C ILE A 425 -11.19 1.94 20.18
N ILE A 426 -12.41 1.57 19.82
CA ILE A 426 -12.72 0.88 18.56
C ILE A 426 -13.55 1.82 17.70
N PHE A 427 -13.01 2.21 16.57
CA PHE A 427 -13.58 3.20 15.66
C PHE A 427 -14.14 2.48 14.41
N LEU A 428 -15.46 2.58 14.21
CA LEU A 428 -16.17 1.97 13.08
C LEU A 428 -16.60 3.08 12.11
N THR A 429 -16.11 3.07 10.86
CA THR A 429 -16.37 4.08 9.84
C THR A 429 -16.17 3.49 8.45
N ASP A 430 -16.75 4.11 7.40
CA ASP A 430 -16.47 3.79 6.00
C ASP A 430 -15.15 4.41 5.47
N GLY A 431 -14.42 5.14 6.32
CA GLY A 431 -13.08 5.64 6.01
C GLY A 431 -13.01 6.95 5.24
N ASN A 432 -14.14 7.59 4.93
CA ASN A 432 -14.14 8.85 4.16
C ASN A 432 -13.85 10.05 5.09
N VAL A 433 -12.61 10.53 5.12
CA VAL A 433 -12.15 11.59 6.04
C VAL A 433 -11.42 12.69 5.27
N ASP A 434 -11.90 13.94 5.39
CA ASP A 434 -11.29 15.09 4.71
C ASP A 434 -10.10 15.73 5.45
N ASN A 435 -9.87 15.40 6.75
CA ASN A 435 -8.90 16.07 7.62
C ASN A 435 -7.96 15.12 8.37
N GLU A 436 -7.42 14.11 7.70
CA GLU A 436 -6.56 13.08 8.28
C GLU A 436 -5.40 13.64 9.11
N GLN A 437 -4.69 14.67 8.63
CA GLN A 437 -3.55 15.25 9.34
C GLN A 437 -3.92 15.83 10.71
N GLU A 438 -5.09 16.43 10.81
CA GLU A 438 -5.61 17.00 12.06
C GLU A 438 -5.96 15.89 13.06
N LEU A 439 -6.57 14.81 12.57
CA LEU A 439 -6.91 13.63 13.38
C LEU A 439 -5.65 12.91 13.88
N PHE A 440 -4.65 12.71 13.02
CA PHE A 440 -3.35 12.15 13.42
C PHE A 440 -2.64 13.02 14.46
N GLY A 441 -2.71 14.34 14.34
CA GLY A 441 -2.20 15.27 15.33
C GLY A 441 -2.88 15.10 16.68
N LEU A 442 -4.20 14.99 16.70
CA LEU A 442 -5.00 14.77 17.91
C LEU A 442 -4.66 13.42 18.55
N ILE A 443 -4.60 12.34 17.76
CA ILE A 443 -4.24 11.00 18.24
C ILE A 443 -2.85 11.04 18.87
N LYS A 444 -1.85 11.55 18.14
CA LYS A 444 -0.46 11.62 18.64
C LYS A 444 -0.34 12.38 19.97
N GLN A 445 -1.14 13.42 20.14
CA GLN A 445 -1.12 14.27 21.35
C GLN A 445 -1.82 13.62 22.54
N HIS A 446 -2.90 12.85 22.32
CA HIS A 446 -3.81 12.41 23.38
C HIS A 446 -3.93 10.89 23.55
N LEU A 447 -3.28 10.08 22.70
CA LEU A 447 -3.39 8.62 22.76
C LEU A 447 -2.93 8.08 24.13
N GLY A 448 -1.79 8.54 24.65
CA GLY A 448 -1.26 8.03 25.92
C GLY A 448 -1.20 6.50 25.92
N ASP A 449 -1.70 5.88 27.01
CA ASP A 449 -1.81 4.42 27.16
C ASP A 449 -3.07 3.81 26.54
N ASN A 450 -3.88 4.61 25.82
CA ASN A 450 -5.04 4.10 25.10
C ASN A 450 -4.60 3.30 23.86
N ARG A 451 -5.35 2.27 23.52
CA ARG A 451 -5.19 1.51 22.29
C ARG A 451 -6.33 1.85 21.33
N LEU A 452 -5.99 2.40 20.17
CA LEU A 452 -6.96 2.76 19.14
C LEU A 452 -6.92 1.74 18.01
N PHE A 453 -8.08 1.22 17.65
CA PHE A 453 -8.29 0.31 16.53
C PHE A 453 -9.33 0.91 15.59
N THR A 454 -9.09 0.81 14.30
CA THR A 454 -10.04 1.23 13.26
C THR A 454 -10.61 0.01 12.54
N VAL A 455 -11.90 0.04 12.28
CA VAL A 455 -12.62 -1.01 11.55
C VAL A 455 -13.29 -0.32 10.36
N GLY A 456 -12.87 -0.65 9.15
CA GLY A 456 -13.52 -0.24 7.92
C GLY A 456 -14.79 -1.08 7.67
N ILE A 457 -15.86 -0.43 7.24
CA ILE A 457 -17.18 -1.02 6.98
C ILE A 457 -17.49 -0.89 5.49
#